data_3fde38d447531168d200dca4b5225de3
#
_entry.id   3fde38d447531168d200dca4b5225de3
#
_cell.length_a   1.000
_cell.length_b   1.000
_cell.length_c   1.000
_cell.angle_alpha   90.00
_cell.angle_beta   90.00
_cell.angle_gamma   90.00
#
_symmetry.space_group_name_H-M   'P 1'
#
loop_
_entity.id
_entity.type
_entity.pdbx_description
1 polymer ?
#
loop_
_entity_poly.entity_id
_entity_poly.type
_entity_poly.pdbx_seq_one_letter_code
_entity_poly.pdbx_strand_id
1 'polypeptide(L)'
;MKLNVAVQMDPIARINVRGDSTFALLLEAQKRGHGLSYYTPDKLSQKGEEVVAPVQVLSVRDDVGDHFTLGEPRREPLAAFDVVLLRQDPPFDLAYITSTHLLERLHPKTLVVNDPASVRNAPEKLFVMDFPQLMPPTLISRDLDEINAFRDEF
;
A
#
# COMPACT_ATOMS: atom_id res chain seq x y z
N MET A 1 -16.79 -15.86 -7.27
CA MET A 1 -15.99 -15.44 -8.45
C MET A 1 -14.52 -15.51 -8.06
N LYS A 2 -13.66 -16.05 -8.88
CA LYS A 2 -12.21 -16.11 -8.65
C LYS A 2 -11.59 -14.84 -9.25
N LEU A 3 -10.80 -14.09 -8.45
CA LEU A 3 -10.10 -12.88 -8.89
C LEU A 3 -8.60 -13.11 -9.00
N ASN A 4 -7.95 -12.34 -9.87
CA ASN A 4 -6.50 -12.20 -9.95
C ASN A 4 -6.12 -10.91 -9.21
N VAL A 5 -5.41 -11.04 -8.12
CA VAL A 5 -5.05 -9.93 -7.21
C VAL A 5 -3.55 -9.74 -7.23
N ALA A 6 -3.09 -8.54 -7.58
CA ALA A 6 -1.72 -8.13 -7.35
C ALA A 6 -1.62 -7.36 -6.03
N VAL A 7 -0.56 -7.56 -5.27
CA VAL A 7 -0.28 -6.77 -4.08
C VAL A 7 1.03 -6.02 -4.23
N GLN A 8 0.95 -4.70 -4.07
CA GLN A 8 2.09 -3.82 -3.88
C GLN A 8 2.32 -3.62 -2.39
N MET A 9 3.39 -4.19 -1.86
CA MET A 9 3.73 -4.10 -0.45
C MET A 9 5.24 -4.18 -0.25
N ASP A 10 5.69 -3.87 0.95
CA ASP A 10 7.09 -4.02 1.35
C ASP A 10 7.56 -5.47 1.28
N PRO A 11 8.90 -5.71 1.37
CA PRO A 11 9.42 -7.05 1.22
C PRO A 11 8.76 -8.06 2.16
N ILE A 12 7.97 -8.98 1.60
CA ILE A 12 7.18 -9.97 2.34
C ILE A 12 8.02 -10.82 3.32
N ALA A 13 9.31 -10.98 3.04
CA ALA A 13 10.23 -11.68 3.93
C ALA A 13 10.53 -10.93 5.25
N ARG A 14 10.15 -9.64 5.35
CA ARG A 14 10.47 -8.77 6.50
C ARG A 14 9.26 -8.44 7.36
N ILE A 15 8.06 -8.84 6.96
CA ILE A 15 6.83 -8.52 7.71
C ILE A 15 6.75 -9.25 9.05
N ASN A 16 6.01 -8.67 9.98
CA ASN A 16 5.60 -9.36 11.19
C ASN A 16 4.32 -10.17 10.91
N VAL A 17 4.46 -11.45 10.61
CA VAL A 17 3.36 -12.35 10.23
C VAL A 17 2.16 -12.27 11.17
N ARG A 18 2.38 -12.09 12.48
CA ARG A 18 1.32 -12.04 13.49
C ARG A 18 0.60 -10.70 13.60
N GLY A 19 1.20 -9.63 13.07
CA GLY A 19 0.69 -8.27 13.20
C GLY A 19 0.42 -7.56 11.87
N ASP A 20 0.76 -8.17 10.74
CA ASP A 20 0.61 -7.55 9.43
C ASP A 20 -0.80 -7.73 8.87
N SER A 21 -1.52 -6.61 8.73
CA SER A 21 -2.88 -6.61 8.21
C SER A 21 -2.95 -6.96 6.71
N THR A 22 -1.92 -6.64 5.94
CA THR A 22 -1.84 -7.00 4.52
C THR A 22 -1.71 -8.51 4.39
N PHE A 23 -0.86 -9.12 5.20
CA PHE A 23 -0.70 -10.57 5.22
C PHE A 23 -2.01 -11.30 5.59
N ALA A 24 -2.76 -10.79 6.56
CA ALA A 24 -4.09 -11.32 6.91
C ALA A 24 -5.07 -11.25 5.72
N LEU A 25 -5.06 -10.14 4.95
CA LEU A 25 -5.85 -10.03 3.73
C LEU A 25 -5.43 -11.05 2.66
N LEU A 26 -4.13 -11.30 2.50
CA LEU A 26 -3.61 -12.28 1.53
C LEU A 26 -4.01 -13.72 1.91
N LEU A 27 -3.93 -14.08 3.18
CA LEU A 27 -4.40 -15.40 3.68
C LEU A 27 -5.88 -15.60 3.36
N GLU A 28 -6.71 -14.60 3.65
CA GLU A 28 -8.15 -14.69 3.39
C GLU A 28 -8.46 -14.72 1.89
N ALA A 29 -7.76 -13.91 1.08
CA ALA A 29 -7.93 -13.91 -0.37
C ALA A 29 -7.57 -15.28 -0.99
N GLN A 30 -6.46 -15.87 -0.56
CA GLN A 30 -6.07 -17.21 -1.00
C GLN A 30 -7.08 -18.28 -0.55
N LYS A 31 -7.58 -18.20 0.68
CA LYS A 31 -8.61 -19.10 1.20
C LYS A 31 -9.90 -19.04 0.39
N ARG A 32 -10.26 -17.86 -0.16
CA ARG A 32 -11.39 -17.68 -1.07
C ARG A 32 -11.10 -18.15 -2.51
N GLY A 33 -9.91 -18.65 -2.77
CA GLY A 33 -9.50 -19.18 -4.08
C GLY A 33 -9.06 -18.12 -5.08
N HIS A 34 -8.74 -16.89 -4.65
CA HIS A 34 -8.17 -15.86 -5.51
C HIS A 34 -6.72 -16.19 -5.86
N GLY A 35 -6.30 -15.83 -7.08
CA GLY A 35 -4.89 -15.88 -7.48
C GLY A 35 -4.14 -14.67 -6.93
N LEU A 36 -2.99 -14.90 -6.29
CA LEU A 36 -2.17 -13.82 -5.73
C LEU A 36 -0.90 -13.64 -6.54
N SER A 37 -0.53 -12.39 -6.74
CA SER A 37 0.75 -11.97 -7.30
C SER A 37 1.31 -10.83 -6.46
N TYR A 38 2.63 -10.79 -6.33
CA TYR A 38 3.34 -9.86 -5.44
C TYR A 38 4.41 -9.09 -6.20
N TYR A 39 4.59 -7.83 -5.85
CA TYR A 39 5.73 -7.01 -6.23
C TYR A 39 5.98 -5.91 -5.20
N THR A 40 7.21 -5.40 -5.13
CA THR A 40 7.56 -4.27 -4.26
C THR A 40 7.41 -2.93 -4.99
N PRO A 41 7.13 -1.82 -4.27
CA PRO A 41 6.90 -0.50 -4.87
C PRO A 41 8.01 -0.01 -5.80
N ASP A 42 9.28 -0.33 -5.48
CA ASP A 42 10.46 0.03 -6.28
C ASP A 42 10.50 -0.63 -7.66
N LYS A 43 9.69 -1.64 -7.90
CA LYS A 43 9.57 -2.35 -9.18
C LYS A 43 8.47 -1.80 -10.09
N LEU A 44 7.62 -0.91 -9.58
CA LEU A 44 6.57 -0.29 -10.38
C LEU A 44 7.17 0.59 -11.46
N SER A 45 6.68 0.47 -12.69
CA SER A 45 7.17 1.21 -13.84
C SER A 45 6.02 1.60 -14.77
N GLN A 46 6.18 2.73 -15.46
CA GLN A 46 5.30 3.10 -16.56
C GLN A 46 6.11 3.22 -17.84
N LYS A 47 5.61 2.62 -18.93
CA LYS A 47 6.15 2.77 -20.27
C LYS A 47 5.02 3.17 -21.24
N GLY A 48 5.05 4.40 -21.71
CA GLY A 48 3.93 4.99 -22.45
C GLY A 48 2.67 5.05 -21.56
N GLU A 49 1.59 4.43 -22.01
CA GLU A 49 0.33 4.34 -21.25
C GLU A 49 0.25 3.12 -20.33
N GLU A 50 1.20 2.21 -20.43
CA GLU A 50 1.16 0.92 -19.74
C GLU A 50 1.89 0.97 -18.40
N VAL A 51 1.18 0.65 -17.32
CA VAL A 51 1.75 0.49 -15.96
C VAL A 51 2.08 -0.98 -15.76
N VAL A 52 3.33 -1.30 -15.45
CA VAL A 52 3.88 -2.65 -15.40
C VAL A 52 4.71 -2.89 -14.15
N ALA A 53 4.78 -4.14 -13.72
CA ALA A 53 5.73 -4.56 -12.69
C ALA A 53 6.23 -5.99 -12.99
N PRO A 54 7.43 -6.38 -12.51
CA PRO A 54 7.86 -7.78 -12.46
C PRO A 54 7.16 -8.44 -11.26
N VAL A 55 5.99 -9.02 -11.52
CA VAL A 55 5.20 -9.72 -10.50
C VAL A 55 5.63 -11.16 -10.32
N GLN A 56 5.50 -11.68 -9.12
CA GLN A 56 5.74 -13.08 -8.77
C GLN A 56 4.45 -13.71 -8.26
N VAL A 57 4.09 -14.88 -8.75
CA VAL A 57 2.97 -15.65 -8.17
C VAL A 57 3.28 -15.88 -6.69
N LEU A 58 2.31 -15.62 -5.84
CA LEU A 58 2.45 -15.70 -4.39
C LEU A 58 1.55 -16.80 -3.82
N SER A 59 2.11 -17.62 -2.96
CA SER A 59 1.35 -18.47 -2.03
C SER A 59 1.71 -18.12 -0.61
N VAL A 60 0.72 -18.03 0.29
CA VAL A 60 0.90 -17.64 1.68
C VAL A 60 0.44 -18.73 2.65
N ARG A 61 1.08 -18.80 3.80
CA ARG A 61 0.79 -19.75 4.89
C ARG A 61 0.87 -19.04 6.24
N ASP A 62 -0.01 -19.36 7.15
CA ASP A 62 0.06 -18.84 8.54
C ASP A 62 1.09 -19.64 9.36
N ASP A 63 2.37 -19.51 8.93
CA ASP A 63 3.51 -20.20 9.53
C ASP A 63 4.70 -19.24 9.65
N VAL A 64 5.09 -18.90 10.88
CA VAL A 64 6.20 -17.97 11.16
C VAL A 64 7.52 -18.59 10.74
N GLY A 65 8.22 -17.95 9.81
CA GLY A 65 9.49 -18.43 9.26
C GLY A 65 9.35 -19.16 7.93
N ASP A 66 8.15 -19.66 7.58
CA ASP A 66 7.84 -20.25 6.27
C ASP A 66 6.49 -19.74 5.74
N HIS A 67 6.22 -18.44 5.82
CA HIS A 67 4.91 -17.84 5.59
C HIS A 67 4.59 -17.57 4.11
N PHE A 68 5.53 -17.71 3.18
CA PHE A 68 5.28 -17.46 1.78
C PHE A 68 6.12 -18.32 0.83
N THR A 69 5.66 -18.42 -0.40
CA THR A 69 6.45 -18.92 -1.55
C THR A 69 6.23 -17.99 -2.72
N LEU A 70 7.31 -17.61 -3.41
CA LEU A 70 7.28 -16.79 -4.61
C LEU A 70 7.68 -17.63 -5.83
N GLY A 71 6.94 -17.46 -6.91
CA GLY A 71 7.31 -17.95 -8.23
C GLY A 71 8.36 -17.09 -8.91
N GLU A 72 8.73 -17.46 -10.13
CA GLU A 72 9.64 -16.67 -10.96
C GLU A 72 9.02 -15.31 -11.32
N PRO A 73 9.81 -14.21 -11.29
CA PRO A 73 9.33 -12.90 -11.66
C PRO A 73 8.97 -12.84 -13.15
N ARG A 74 7.80 -12.29 -13.45
CA ARG A 74 7.33 -12.05 -14.81
C ARG A 74 6.87 -10.61 -14.95
N ARG A 75 7.34 -9.92 -16.00
CA ARG A 75 6.88 -8.57 -16.30
C ARG A 75 5.46 -8.63 -16.85
N GLU A 76 4.51 -8.09 -16.08
CA GLU A 76 3.09 -8.09 -16.43
C GLU A 76 2.53 -6.67 -16.42
N PRO A 77 1.61 -6.33 -17.33
CA PRO A 77 0.82 -5.12 -17.22
C PRO A 77 -0.15 -5.26 -16.03
N LEU A 78 -0.14 -4.29 -15.13
CA LEU A 78 -1.02 -4.34 -13.95
C LEU A 78 -2.51 -4.24 -14.32
N ALA A 79 -2.82 -3.72 -15.50
CA ALA A 79 -4.17 -3.72 -16.06
C ALA A 79 -4.70 -5.13 -16.43
N ALA A 80 -3.88 -6.18 -16.32
CA ALA A 80 -4.30 -7.58 -16.49
C ALA A 80 -4.88 -8.19 -15.19
N PHE A 81 -4.75 -7.49 -14.06
CA PHE A 81 -5.31 -7.91 -12.78
C PHE A 81 -6.71 -7.32 -12.55
N ASP A 82 -7.55 -8.05 -11.83
CA ASP A 82 -8.86 -7.56 -11.40
C ASP A 82 -8.72 -6.50 -10.30
N VAL A 83 -7.75 -6.71 -9.39
CA VAL A 83 -7.49 -5.86 -8.22
C VAL A 83 -5.99 -5.67 -8.03
N VAL A 84 -5.58 -4.46 -7.70
CA VAL A 84 -4.27 -4.15 -7.13
C VAL A 84 -4.44 -3.65 -5.71
N LEU A 85 -3.84 -4.32 -4.73
CA LEU A 85 -3.79 -3.87 -3.35
C LEU A 85 -2.61 -2.92 -3.18
N LEU A 86 -2.88 -1.64 -2.93
CA LEU A 86 -1.88 -0.62 -2.59
C LEU A 86 -1.64 -0.68 -1.08
N ARG A 87 -0.61 -1.41 -0.66
CA ARG A 87 -0.35 -1.78 0.73
C ARG A 87 1.10 -1.60 1.17
N GLN A 88 1.84 -0.72 0.50
CA GLN A 88 3.18 -0.33 0.95
C GLN A 88 3.10 0.51 2.23
N ASP A 89 4.07 0.35 3.10
CA ASP A 89 4.20 1.11 4.33
C ASP A 89 4.86 2.49 4.10
N PRO A 90 4.76 3.44 5.04
CA PRO A 90 5.52 4.69 5.00
C PRO A 90 7.04 4.47 4.84
N PRO A 91 7.80 5.48 4.37
CA PRO A 91 7.47 6.90 4.45
C PRO A 91 6.55 7.38 3.33
N PHE A 92 5.66 8.34 3.63
CA PHE A 92 4.81 9.01 2.65
C PHE A 92 5.60 10.16 2.00
N ASP A 93 6.52 9.77 1.12
CA ASP A 93 7.45 10.63 0.41
C ASP A 93 7.07 10.78 -1.08
N LEU A 94 7.94 11.43 -1.85
CA LEU A 94 7.72 11.63 -3.27
C LEU A 94 7.66 10.31 -4.06
N ALA A 95 8.41 9.29 -3.64
CA ALA A 95 8.36 7.97 -4.28
C ALA A 95 7.00 7.29 -4.04
N TYR A 96 6.50 7.38 -2.82
CA TYR A 96 5.14 6.92 -2.47
C TYR A 96 4.08 7.64 -3.31
N ILE A 97 4.12 8.98 -3.34
CA ILE A 97 3.17 9.81 -4.10
C ILE A 97 3.24 9.46 -5.61
N THR A 98 4.44 9.30 -6.16
CA THR A 98 4.62 8.90 -7.56
C THR A 98 3.98 7.54 -7.83
N SER A 99 4.18 6.58 -6.95
CA SER A 99 3.56 5.25 -7.04
C SER A 99 2.03 5.33 -7.10
N THR A 100 1.41 6.19 -6.27
CA THR A 100 -0.04 6.39 -6.30
C THR A 100 -0.53 7.00 -7.62
N HIS A 101 0.21 7.94 -8.22
CA HIS A 101 -0.11 8.49 -9.54
C HIS A 101 -0.04 7.45 -10.65
N LEU A 102 0.92 6.55 -10.60
CA LEU A 102 1.02 5.46 -11.58
C LEU A 102 -0.15 4.50 -11.44
N LEU A 103 -0.47 4.08 -10.21
CA LEU A 103 -1.57 3.15 -9.93
C LEU A 103 -2.94 3.72 -10.27
N GLU A 104 -3.16 5.03 -10.07
CA GLU A 104 -4.41 5.69 -10.44
C GLU A 104 -4.76 5.54 -11.92
N ARG A 105 -3.75 5.42 -12.80
CA ARG A 105 -3.93 5.23 -14.24
C ARG A 105 -4.55 3.87 -14.61
N LEU A 106 -4.60 2.95 -13.67
CA LEU A 106 -5.24 1.63 -13.86
C LEU A 106 -6.77 1.74 -13.86
N HIS A 107 -7.33 2.78 -13.23
CA HIS A 107 -8.77 3.00 -13.20
C HIS A 107 -9.33 3.40 -14.57
N PRO A 108 -10.58 3.00 -14.89
CA PRO A 108 -11.47 2.13 -14.13
C PRO A 108 -11.26 0.64 -14.43
N LYS A 109 -10.25 0.28 -15.24
CA LYS A 109 -10.05 -1.08 -15.76
C LYS A 109 -9.68 -2.08 -14.67
N THR A 110 -8.84 -1.67 -13.74
CA THR A 110 -8.41 -2.46 -12.58
C THR A 110 -8.78 -1.69 -11.31
N LEU A 111 -9.39 -2.37 -10.35
CA LEU A 111 -9.68 -1.78 -9.05
C LEU A 111 -8.39 -1.66 -8.23
N VAL A 112 -8.03 -0.47 -7.79
CA VAL A 112 -6.92 -0.26 -6.87
C VAL A 112 -7.45 0.03 -5.46
N VAL A 113 -7.03 -0.74 -4.47
CA VAL A 113 -7.43 -0.63 -3.06
C VAL A 113 -6.17 -0.52 -2.18
N ASN A 114 -5.96 0.54 -1.40
CA ASN A 114 -6.81 1.72 -1.25
C ASN A 114 -6.80 2.57 -2.54
N ASP A 115 -7.84 3.41 -2.71
CA ASP A 115 -7.91 4.34 -3.84
C ASP A 115 -6.72 5.30 -3.85
N PRO A 116 -5.94 5.39 -4.93
CA PRO A 116 -4.69 6.15 -4.94
C PRO A 116 -4.86 7.66 -4.75
N ALA A 117 -5.95 8.23 -5.26
CA ALA A 117 -6.23 9.66 -5.08
C ALA A 117 -6.59 9.95 -3.61
N SER A 118 -7.40 9.09 -3.00
CA SER A 118 -7.76 9.19 -1.59
C SER A 118 -6.56 9.04 -0.67
N VAL A 119 -5.63 8.11 -0.99
CA VAL A 119 -4.37 7.94 -0.24
C VAL A 119 -3.54 9.23 -0.25
N ARG A 120 -3.45 9.92 -1.39
CA ARG A 120 -2.71 11.19 -1.48
C ARG A 120 -3.40 12.33 -0.73
N ASN A 121 -4.74 12.40 -0.81
CA ASN A 121 -5.52 13.55 -0.34
C ASN A 121 -5.93 13.44 1.13
N ALA A 122 -5.76 12.29 1.76
CA ALA A 122 -6.06 12.08 3.17
C ALA A 122 -4.81 11.68 3.98
N PRO A 123 -3.77 12.54 4.03
CA PRO A 123 -2.60 12.27 4.86
C PRO A 123 -3.00 12.22 6.33
N GLU A 124 -2.77 11.10 6.96
CA GLU A 124 -3.23 10.73 8.31
C GLU A 124 -3.07 11.85 9.34
N LYS A 125 -1.89 12.50 9.37
CA LYS A 125 -1.55 13.53 10.36
C LYS A 125 -2.21 14.90 10.11
N LEU A 126 -2.63 15.18 8.87
CA LEU A 126 -3.31 16.44 8.53
C LEU A 126 -4.83 16.26 8.53
N PHE A 127 -5.30 15.12 8.01
CA PHE A 127 -6.72 14.84 7.91
C PHE A 127 -7.45 14.85 9.26
N VAL A 128 -6.75 14.47 10.33
CA VAL A 128 -7.33 14.52 11.70
C VAL A 128 -7.68 15.94 12.15
N MET A 129 -7.04 16.98 11.59
CA MET A 129 -7.32 18.39 11.93
C MET A 129 -8.74 18.84 11.52
N ASP A 130 -9.41 18.08 10.65
CA ASP A 130 -10.82 18.32 10.30
C ASP A 130 -11.79 17.91 11.44
N PHE A 131 -11.27 17.22 12.47
CA PHE A 131 -12.04 16.70 13.59
C PHE A 131 -11.49 17.14 14.95
N PRO A 132 -11.30 18.46 15.19
CA PRO A 132 -10.64 18.98 16.40
C PRO A 132 -11.33 18.55 17.69
N GLN A 133 -12.64 18.28 17.65
CA GLN A 133 -13.44 17.84 18.80
C GLN A 133 -13.14 16.38 19.23
N LEU A 134 -12.43 15.59 18.41
CA LEU A 134 -12.10 14.18 18.67
C LEU A 134 -10.63 13.96 19.01
N MET A 135 -9.85 15.05 19.17
CA MET A 135 -8.40 14.97 19.36
C MET A 135 -7.94 15.87 20.51
N PRO A 136 -6.79 15.57 21.13
CA PRO A 136 -6.16 16.48 22.08
C PRO A 136 -5.67 17.76 21.39
N PRO A 137 -5.27 18.80 22.15
CA PRO A 137 -4.55 19.92 21.57
C PRO A 137 -3.43 19.45 20.65
N THR A 138 -3.40 19.95 19.43
CA THR A 138 -2.48 19.48 18.40
C THR A 138 -1.93 20.65 17.60
N LEU A 139 -0.61 20.70 17.46
CA LEU A 139 0.10 21.63 16.59
C LEU A 139 0.78 20.86 15.46
N ILE A 140 0.68 21.35 14.24
CA ILE A 140 1.48 20.92 13.09
C ILE A 140 2.30 22.11 12.64
N SER A 141 3.60 22.11 12.96
CA SER A 141 4.52 23.20 12.65
C SER A 141 5.92 22.68 12.34
N ARG A 142 6.69 23.48 11.62
CA ARG A 142 8.15 23.32 11.43
C ARG A 142 8.91 24.42 12.11
N ASP A 143 8.21 25.38 12.68
CA ASP A 143 8.77 26.52 13.43
C ASP A 143 9.04 26.08 14.87
N LEU A 144 10.32 26.17 15.29
CA LEU A 144 10.74 25.76 16.63
C LEU A 144 10.18 26.66 17.73
N ASP A 145 9.98 27.94 17.45
CA ASP A 145 9.44 28.89 18.43
C ASP A 145 7.96 28.58 18.70
N GLU A 146 7.18 28.30 17.64
CA GLU A 146 5.80 27.86 17.75
C GLU A 146 5.68 26.49 18.48
N ILE A 147 6.59 25.56 18.18
CA ILE A 147 6.63 24.26 18.86
C ILE A 147 6.92 24.42 20.37
N ASN A 148 7.88 25.30 20.73
CA ASN A 148 8.20 25.57 22.12
C ASN A 148 7.05 26.26 22.85
N ALA A 149 6.44 27.27 22.22
CA ALA A 149 5.29 27.97 22.78
C ALA A 149 4.12 27.00 23.05
N PHE A 150 3.80 26.13 22.08
CA PHE A 150 2.77 25.13 22.24
C PHE A 150 3.06 24.16 23.39
N ARG A 151 4.31 23.66 23.49
CA ARG A 151 4.72 22.76 24.58
C ARG A 151 4.60 23.44 25.96
N ASP A 152 4.88 24.76 26.04
CA ASP A 152 4.85 25.49 27.29
C ASP A 152 3.39 25.88 27.70
N GLU A 153 2.42 25.78 26.74
CA GLU A 153 0.99 25.99 26.99
C GLU A 153 0.30 24.74 27.52
N PHE A 154 0.73 23.53 27.08
CA PHE A 154 0.14 22.21 27.35
C PHE A 154 1.14 21.24 27.99
#